data_711b09bbd1f83859cd0694d6b5566069
#
_entry.id   711b09bbd1f83859cd0694d6b5566069
#
_cell.length_a   1.000
_cell.length_b   1.000
_cell.length_c   1.000
_cell.angle_alpha   90.00
_cell.angle_beta   90.00
_cell.angle_gamma   90.00
#
_symmetry.space_group_name_H-M   'P 1'
#
loop_
_entity.id
_entity.type
_entity.pdbx_description
1 polymer ?
#
loop_
_entity_poly.entity_id
_entity_poly.type
_entity_poly.pdbx_seq_one_letter_code
_entity_poly.pdbx_strand_id
1 'polypeptide(L)'
;MLRVWNLSLLCATFSLTILGTFITRSGVLDSVHAFTESAIGPLLLGFFAAVVATTVGLIAWRGDELRTVGSIDSPVSRTGAFLANNLLFGAFAFVVLLGTVFPLLVEAAQGNRISVGNPYFERMTMPIGFALLFMMAVAPALPWSRTSADMLSVRLRWPAVAGAGAMLAGVLLGSRGWAPTLAVGLAGFAVGGAVRQLLLAVGARGLRGLMGRSSGGMVVHIGVAVVAVAFACSSAFVRQAEFRFTDPGDRASFADHELVFDGVATVQLPEKTEVRVAVLVDGHRYLPAISVFPFGGQTIGTPATRSTLRDDLQLAVLAVPDEESSTTVVRVTVQPLVMWLWVGGAVMAVGTALAAIPTGRRRDEVDVPSVDEVAS
;
A
#
# COMPACT_ATOMS: atom_id res chain seq x y z
N MET A 1 15.84 -21.79 8.48
CA MET A 1 14.66 -22.59 8.21
C MET A 1 14.06 -22.41 6.82
N LEU A 2 14.01 -21.27 6.22
CA LEU A 2 13.35 -21.02 4.92
C LEU A 2 14.36 -20.58 3.84
N ARG A 3 15.54 -21.24 3.73
CA ARG A 3 16.61 -20.80 2.82
C ARG A 3 16.18 -20.80 1.35
N VAL A 4 15.59 -21.92 0.89
CA VAL A 4 15.06 -22.04 -0.48
C VAL A 4 14.01 -20.97 -0.74
N TRP A 5 13.07 -20.78 0.19
CA TRP A 5 12.02 -19.78 0.09
C TRP A 5 12.59 -18.36 -0.02
N ASN A 6 13.51 -17.99 0.86
CA ASN A 6 14.13 -16.66 0.85
C ASN A 6 14.91 -16.40 -0.44
N LEU A 7 15.67 -17.42 -0.91
CA LEU A 7 16.39 -17.31 -2.18
C LEU A 7 15.42 -17.19 -3.36
N SER A 8 14.35 -17.98 -3.38
CA SER A 8 13.30 -17.90 -4.41
C SER A 8 12.64 -16.53 -4.44
N LEU A 9 12.32 -15.93 -3.26
CA LEU A 9 11.75 -14.61 -3.20
C LEU A 9 12.71 -13.51 -3.69
N LEU A 10 14.01 -13.61 -3.36
CA LEU A 10 15.01 -12.66 -3.86
C LEU A 10 15.13 -12.73 -5.39
N CYS A 11 15.23 -13.93 -5.93
CA CYS A 11 15.29 -14.14 -7.37
C CYS A 11 13.99 -13.72 -8.07
N ALA A 12 12.83 -14.01 -7.46
CA ALA A 12 11.53 -13.57 -7.97
C ALA A 12 11.44 -12.04 -8.00
N THR A 13 11.90 -11.32 -6.96
CA THR A 13 11.91 -9.86 -6.92
C THR A 13 12.73 -9.29 -8.06
N PHE A 14 13.93 -9.82 -8.32
CA PHE A 14 14.75 -9.39 -9.44
C PHE A 14 14.07 -9.70 -10.80
N SER A 15 13.53 -10.90 -10.96
CA SER A 15 12.83 -11.30 -12.19
C SER A 15 11.61 -10.42 -12.46
N LEU A 16 10.81 -10.11 -11.42
CA LEU A 16 9.63 -9.23 -11.54
C LEU A 16 10.02 -7.79 -11.90
N THR A 17 11.20 -7.31 -11.48
CA THR A 17 11.71 -6.00 -11.89
C THR A 17 12.01 -5.96 -13.39
N ILE A 18 12.60 -7.04 -13.94
CA ILE A 18 12.85 -7.17 -15.39
C ILE A 18 11.51 -7.25 -16.15
N LEU A 19 10.57 -8.06 -15.65
CA LEU A 19 9.24 -8.17 -16.24
C LEU A 19 8.50 -6.82 -16.25
N GLY A 20 8.54 -6.06 -15.14
CA GLY A 20 7.97 -4.73 -15.06
C GLY A 20 8.59 -3.77 -16.08
N THR A 21 9.92 -3.82 -16.25
CA THR A 21 10.62 -3.04 -17.27
C THR A 21 10.21 -3.46 -18.68
N PHE A 22 10.05 -4.75 -18.94
CA PHE A 22 9.51 -5.26 -20.20
C PHE A 22 8.13 -4.68 -20.49
N ILE A 23 7.20 -4.80 -19.53
CA ILE A 23 5.81 -4.33 -19.68
C ILE A 23 5.76 -2.82 -20.01
N THR A 24 6.58 -2.01 -19.36
CA THR A 24 6.58 -0.55 -19.54
C THR A 24 7.34 -0.08 -20.80
N ARG A 25 8.22 -0.91 -21.37
CA ARG A 25 9.09 -0.54 -22.51
C ARG A 25 8.77 -1.29 -23.82
N SER A 26 7.89 -2.27 -23.79
CA SER A 26 7.54 -3.08 -24.96
C SER A 26 6.34 -2.55 -25.75
N GLY A 27 5.59 -1.59 -25.21
CA GLY A 27 4.31 -1.15 -25.81
C GLY A 27 3.21 -2.21 -25.79
N VAL A 28 3.40 -3.33 -25.07
CA VAL A 28 2.44 -4.45 -25.04
C VAL A 28 1.19 -4.10 -24.23
N LEU A 29 1.28 -3.16 -23.28
CA LEU A 29 0.14 -2.66 -22.55
C LEU A 29 -0.20 -1.24 -23.02
N ASP A 30 -1.48 -1.05 -23.34
CA ASP A 30 -2.05 0.29 -23.62
C ASP A 30 -2.24 1.02 -22.28
N SER A 31 -1.17 1.62 -21.79
CA SER A 31 -1.11 2.27 -20.47
C SER A 31 -0.38 3.60 -20.57
N VAL A 32 -0.82 4.57 -19.77
CA VAL A 32 -0.10 5.87 -19.58
C VAL A 32 1.33 5.69 -19.07
N HIS A 33 1.69 4.50 -18.61
CA HIS A 33 3.03 4.12 -18.20
C HIS A 33 3.85 3.41 -19.28
N ALA A 34 3.28 3.21 -20.48
CA ALA A 34 4.00 2.71 -21.65
C ALA A 34 4.71 3.90 -22.35
N PHE A 35 6.01 4.04 -22.12
CA PHE A 35 6.75 5.23 -22.57
C PHE A 35 7.28 5.16 -23.99
N THR A 36 7.41 3.98 -24.59
CA THR A 36 7.90 3.81 -25.97
C THR A 36 7.64 2.40 -26.49
N GLU A 37 7.22 2.30 -27.74
CA GLU A 37 7.38 1.06 -28.52
C GLU A 37 8.83 1.00 -28.99
N SER A 38 9.62 0.12 -28.38
CA SER A 38 11.02 -0.04 -28.77
C SER A 38 11.38 -1.49 -29.04
N ALA A 39 12.36 -1.71 -29.93
CA ALA A 39 12.91 -3.05 -30.23
C ALA A 39 13.57 -3.75 -29.02
N ILE A 40 13.64 -3.08 -27.86
CA ILE A 40 14.18 -3.62 -26.61
C ILE A 40 13.21 -4.65 -25.97
N GLY A 41 11.91 -4.62 -26.30
CA GLY A 41 10.91 -5.53 -25.74
C GLY A 41 11.29 -7.01 -25.81
N PRO A 42 11.53 -7.58 -27.02
CA PRO A 42 11.93 -8.97 -27.16
C PRO A 42 13.23 -9.32 -26.43
N LEU A 43 14.20 -8.41 -26.38
CA LEU A 43 15.46 -8.60 -25.66
C LEU A 43 15.23 -8.71 -24.14
N LEU A 44 14.41 -7.83 -23.58
CA LEU A 44 14.04 -7.86 -22.15
C LEU A 44 13.27 -9.13 -21.79
N LEU A 45 12.37 -9.59 -22.67
CA LEU A 45 11.63 -10.84 -22.47
C LEU A 45 12.57 -12.05 -22.52
N GLY A 46 13.50 -12.09 -23.47
CA GLY A 46 14.53 -13.13 -23.57
C GLY A 46 15.43 -13.15 -22.34
N PHE A 47 15.85 -11.97 -21.86
CA PHE A 47 16.64 -11.85 -20.64
C PHE A 47 15.86 -12.31 -19.39
N PHE A 48 14.60 -11.91 -19.27
CA PHE A 48 13.70 -12.40 -18.21
C PHE A 48 13.60 -13.92 -18.22
N ALA A 49 13.33 -14.53 -19.39
CA ALA A 49 13.25 -15.98 -19.52
C ALA A 49 14.55 -16.68 -19.13
N ALA A 50 15.70 -16.15 -19.54
CA ALA A 50 17.02 -16.67 -19.18
C ALA A 50 17.27 -16.60 -17.67
N VAL A 51 16.93 -15.48 -17.00
CA VAL A 51 17.07 -15.31 -15.56
C VAL A 51 16.17 -16.29 -14.81
N VAL A 52 14.90 -16.43 -15.21
CA VAL A 52 13.97 -17.38 -14.59
C VAL A 52 14.44 -18.81 -14.76
N ALA A 53 14.82 -19.21 -15.99
CA ALA A 53 15.32 -20.55 -16.27
C ALA A 53 16.60 -20.88 -15.47
N THR A 54 17.55 -19.94 -15.40
CA THR A 54 18.79 -20.09 -14.61
C THR A 54 18.46 -20.22 -13.12
N THR A 55 17.56 -19.38 -12.59
CA THR A 55 17.16 -19.42 -11.19
C THR A 55 16.51 -20.76 -10.83
N VAL A 56 15.53 -21.19 -11.62
CA VAL A 56 14.84 -22.47 -11.40
C VAL A 56 15.82 -23.64 -11.54
N GLY A 57 16.68 -23.63 -12.56
CA GLY A 57 17.68 -24.64 -12.78
C GLY A 57 18.69 -24.78 -11.64
N LEU A 58 19.22 -23.65 -11.14
CA LEU A 58 20.17 -23.66 -10.02
C LEU A 58 19.52 -24.08 -8.70
N ILE A 59 18.29 -23.63 -8.42
CA ILE A 59 17.54 -24.02 -7.22
C ILE A 59 17.20 -25.52 -7.29
N ALA A 60 16.79 -26.04 -8.46
CA ALA A 60 16.49 -27.44 -8.63
C ALA A 60 17.75 -28.28 -8.46
N TRP A 61 18.90 -27.84 -9.02
CA TRP A 61 20.16 -28.57 -8.93
C TRP A 61 20.74 -28.56 -7.49
N ARG A 62 20.67 -27.42 -6.78
CA ARG A 62 21.27 -27.26 -5.46
C ARG A 62 20.27 -27.29 -4.31
N GLY A 63 19.01 -27.64 -4.59
CA GLY A 63 17.91 -27.59 -3.62
C GLY A 63 18.16 -28.43 -2.37
N ASP A 64 18.82 -29.57 -2.49
CA ASP A 64 19.14 -30.45 -1.36
C ASP A 64 20.18 -29.82 -0.41
N GLU A 65 21.17 -29.10 -0.93
CA GLU A 65 22.17 -28.38 -0.13
C GLU A 65 21.53 -27.21 0.66
N LEU A 66 20.44 -26.67 0.13
CA LEU A 66 19.71 -25.56 0.74
C LEU A 66 18.69 -26.01 1.79
N ARG A 67 18.36 -27.32 1.83
CA ARG A 67 17.45 -27.87 2.84
C ARG A 67 18.01 -27.69 4.24
N THR A 68 17.23 -27.11 5.11
CA THR A 68 17.58 -26.96 6.52
C THR A 68 16.84 -28.01 7.32
N VAL A 69 17.55 -28.79 8.13
CA VAL A 69 16.97 -29.70 9.10
C VAL A 69 16.26 -28.85 10.17
N GLY A 70 14.95 -28.82 10.16
CA GLY A 70 14.14 -28.10 11.14
C GLY A 70 12.66 -28.22 10.77
N SER A 71 11.87 -28.81 11.66
CA SER A 71 10.41 -28.87 11.57
C SER A 71 9.80 -27.62 12.20
N ILE A 72 8.62 -27.24 11.72
CA ILE A 72 7.80 -26.25 12.41
C ILE A 72 7.10 -26.99 13.55
N ASP A 73 7.54 -26.75 14.79
CA ASP A 73 7.06 -27.46 15.97
C ASP A 73 5.54 -27.26 16.22
N SER A 74 5.02 -26.11 15.81
CA SER A 74 3.59 -25.80 15.90
C SER A 74 3.19 -24.72 14.91
N PRO A 75 2.05 -24.87 14.22
CA PRO A 75 1.47 -23.78 13.40
C PRO A 75 1.16 -22.53 14.24
N VAL A 76 0.78 -22.70 15.51
CA VAL A 76 0.50 -21.61 16.46
C VAL A 76 1.78 -21.26 17.22
N SER A 77 2.73 -20.72 16.48
CA SER A 77 4.02 -20.24 16.96
C SER A 77 4.45 -19.02 16.15
N ARG A 78 5.45 -18.27 16.63
CA ARG A 78 6.00 -17.14 15.87
C ARG A 78 6.56 -17.59 14.53
N THR A 79 7.17 -18.77 14.45
CA THR A 79 7.67 -19.36 13.21
C THR A 79 6.53 -19.66 12.24
N GLY A 80 5.43 -20.25 12.72
CA GLY A 80 4.21 -20.48 11.93
C GLY A 80 3.59 -19.17 11.43
N ALA A 81 3.55 -18.14 12.27
CA ALA A 81 3.06 -16.82 11.89
C ALA A 81 3.92 -16.17 10.79
N PHE A 82 5.26 -16.30 10.85
CA PHE A 82 6.12 -15.82 9.75
C PHE A 82 5.85 -16.56 8.45
N LEU A 83 5.63 -17.87 8.49
CA LEU A 83 5.27 -18.63 7.29
C LEU A 83 3.92 -18.18 6.74
N ALA A 84 2.90 -18.04 7.59
CA ALA A 84 1.58 -17.55 7.18
C ALA A 84 1.65 -16.15 6.57
N ASN A 85 2.42 -15.24 7.17
CA ASN A 85 2.65 -13.90 6.65
C ASN A 85 3.32 -13.92 5.26
N ASN A 86 4.36 -14.77 5.08
CA ASN A 86 5.02 -14.92 3.78
C ASN A 86 4.08 -15.50 2.72
N LEU A 87 3.22 -16.44 3.08
CA LEU A 87 2.21 -16.98 2.17
C LEU A 87 1.17 -15.93 1.79
N LEU A 88 0.71 -15.10 2.73
CA LEU A 88 -0.22 -14.01 2.46
C LEU A 88 0.40 -12.97 1.52
N PHE A 89 1.65 -12.57 1.73
CA PHE A 89 2.35 -11.68 0.81
C PHE A 89 2.60 -12.32 -0.56
N GLY A 90 2.94 -13.61 -0.59
CA GLY A 90 3.06 -14.37 -1.83
C GLY A 90 1.75 -14.43 -2.61
N ALA A 91 0.63 -14.70 -1.91
CA ALA A 91 -0.71 -14.68 -2.50
C ALA A 91 -1.08 -13.29 -3.02
N PHE A 92 -0.78 -12.24 -2.26
CA PHE A 92 -1.00 -10.86 -2.69
C PHE A 92 -0.22 -10.54 -3.98
N ALA A 93 1.08 -10.84 -3.99
CA ALA A 93 1.93 -10.64 -5.16
C ALA A 93 1.44 -11.44 -6.38
N PHE A 94 1.01 -12.68 -6.16
CA PHE A 94 0.46 -13.54 -7.21
C PHE A 94 -0.83 -12.96 -7.80
N VAL A 95 -1.76 -12.49 -6.97
CA VAL A 95 -3.02 -11.87 -7.43
C VAL A 95 -2.74 -10.64 -8.28
N VAL A 96 -1.83 -9.76 -7.82
CA VAL A 96 -1.46 -8.56 -8.57
C VAL A 96 -0.77 -8.92 -9.88
N LEU A 97 0.17 -9.86 -9.85
CA LEU A 97 0.87 -10.33 -11.05
C LEU A 97 -0.11 -10.94 -12.06
N LEU A 98 -1.00 -11.81 -11.59
CA LEU A 98 -2.00 -12.44 -12.45
C LEU A 98 -2.90 -11.40 -13.12
N GLY A 99 -3.45 -10.44 -12.36
CA GLY A 99 -4.27 -9.37 -12.91
C GLY A 99 -3.54 -8.47 -13.91
N THR A 100 -2.23 -8.28 -13.71
CA THR A 100 -1.39 -7.47 -14.62
C THR A 100 -1.03 -8.22 -15.90
N VAL A 101 -0.72 -9.51 -15.80
CA VAL A 101 -0.25 -10.32 -16.95
C VAL A 101 -1.41 -10.95 -17.72
N PHE A 102 -2.56 -11.17 -17.09
CA PHE A 102 -3.72 -11.83 -17.70
C PHE A 102 -4.18 -11.19 -19.02
N PRO A 103 -4.30 -9.85 -19.16
CA PRO A 103 -4.61 -9.22 -20.44
C PRO A 103 -3.65 -9.62 -21.55
N LEU A 104 -2.35 -9.69 -21.26
CA LEU A 104 -1.32 -10.07 -22.24
C LEU A 104 -1.46 -11.51 -22.69
N LEU A 105 -1.81 -12.42 -21.77
CA LEU A 105 -2.03 -13.83 -22.10
C LEU A 105 -3.27 -14.00 -23.00
N VAL A 106 -4.33 -13.24 -22.73
CA VAL A 106 -5.55 -13.28 -23.56
C VAL A 106 -5.28 -12.69 -24.95
N GLU A 107 -4.58 -11.57 -25.04
CA GLU A 107 -4.20 -10.97 -26.33
C GLU A 107 -3.33 -11.91 -27.15
N ALA A 108 -2.34 -12.55 -26.53
CA ALA A 108 -1.46 -13.52 -27.21
C ALA A 108 -2.20 -14.78 -27.68
N ALA A 109 -3.22 -15.24 -26.92
CA ALA A 109 -3.95 -16.47 -27.23
C ALA A 109 -5.15 -16.25 -28.17
N GLN A 110 -5.82 -15.10 -28.11
CA GLN A 110 -7.09 -14.86 -28.77
C GLN A 110 -7.09 -13.63 -29.69
N GLY A 111 -6.03 -12.83 -29.67
CA GLY A 111 -5.92 -11.57 -30.43
C GLY A 111 -6.82 -10.44 -29.90
N ASN A 112 -7.54 -10.66 -28.79
CA ASN A 112 -8.47 -9.69 -28.21
C ASN A 112 -7.80 -8.92 -27.08
N ARG A 113 -7.86 -7.59 -27.11
CA ARG A 113 -7.42 -6.73 -26.01
C ARG A 113 -8.53 -6.64 -24.94
N ILE A 114 -8.18 -7.02 -23.73
CA ILE A 114 -9.02 -6.88 -22.56
C ILE A 114 -8.29 -6.08 -21.47
N SER A 115 -9.03 -5.50 -20.55
CA SER A 115 -8.46 -4.87 -19.35
C SER A 115 -9.01 -5.52 -18.09
N VAL A 116 -8.16 -5.67 -17.08
CA VAL A 116 -8.56 -6.09 -15.74
C VAL A 116 -8.75 -4.83 -14.89
N GLY A 117 -10.00 -4.56 -14.51
CA GLY A 117 -10.35 -3.35 -13.76
C GLY A 117 -10.22 -3.49 -12.24
N ASN A 118 -10.40 -2.36 -11.53
CA ASN A 118 -10.35 -2.27 -10.07
C ASN A 118 -11.16 -3.35 -9.33
N PRO A 119 -12.37 -3.76 -9.78
CA PRO A 119 -13.16 -4.76 -9.06
C PRO A 119 -12.46 -6.11 -8.86
N TYR A 120 -11.60 -6.51 -9.79
CA TYR A 120 -10.81 -7.73 -9.63
C TYR A 120 -9.81 -7.57 -8.47
N PHE A 121 -9.01 -6.49 -8.51
CA PHE A 121 -7.98 -6.25 -7.50
C PHE A 121 -8.60 -6.09 -6.12
N GLU A 122 -9.67 -5.31 -5.98
CA GLU A 122 -10.36 -5.09 -4.72
C GLU A 122 -10.89 -6.40 -4.12
N ARG A 123 -11.59 -7.22 -4.90
CA ARG A 123 -12.16 -8.49 -4.43
C ARG A 123 -11.11 -9.49 -3.99
N MET A 124 -10.00 -9.54 -4.70
CA MET A 124 -8.95 -10.54 -4.46
C MET A 124 -7.97 -10.11 -3.37
N THR A 125 -7.63 -8.81 -3.29
CA THR A 125 -6.62 -8.33 -2.32
C THR A 125 -7.22 -7.98 -0.95
N MET A 126 -8.49 -7.57 -0.88
CA MET A 126 -9.13 -7.17 0.36
C MET A 126 -9.09 -8.25 1.47
N PRO A 127 -9.49 -9.52 1.22
CA PRO A 127 -9.42 -10.55 2.25
C PRO A 127 -7.98 -10.84 2.70
N ILE A 128 -7.01 -10.75 1.79
CA ILE A 128 -5.59 -10.91 2.12
C ILE A 128 -5.12 -9.75 3.00
N GLY A 129 -5.53 -8.51 2.69
CA GLY A 129 -5.23 -7.33 3.48
C GLY A 129 -5.80 -7.43 4.91
N PHE A 130 -7.01 -7.90 5.07
CA PHE A 130 -7.61 -8.16 6.39
C PHE A 130 -6.87 -9.24 7.17
N ALA A 131 -6.46 -10.32 6.51
CA ALA A 131 -5.66 -11.36 7.14
C ALA A 131 -4.29 -10.83 7.59
N LEU A 132 -3.64 -9.97 6.78
CA LEU A 132 -2.38 -9.32 7.14
C LEU A 132 -2.55 -8.39 8.35
N LEU A 133 -3.59 -7.55 8.39
CA LEU A 133 -3.89 -6.70 9.56
C LEU A 133 -4.14 -7.52 10.82
N PHE A 134 -4.87 -8.63 10.71
CA PHE A 134 -5.07 -9.55 11.82
C PHE A 134 -3.75 -10.14 12.31
N MET A 135 -2.91 -10.60 11.39
CA MET A 135 -1.60 -11.17 11.71
C MET A 135 -0.66 -10.16 12.38
N MET A 136 -0.79 -8.87 12.09
CA MET A 136 0.02 -7.82 12.73
C MET A 136 -0.17 -7.73 14.24
N ALA A 137 -1.34 -8.05 14.77
CA ALA A 137 -1.57 -8.14 16.22
C ALA A 137 -1.19 -9.51 16.79
N VAL A 138 -1.50 -10.58 16.08
CA VAL A 138 -1.32 -11.94 16.55
C VAL A 138 0.15 -12.37 16.56
N ALA A 139 0.88 -12.14 15.48
CA ALA A 139 2.25 -12.62 15.33
C ALA A 139 3.21 -12.12 16.43
N PRO A 140 3.20 -10.83 16.84
CA PRO A 140 4.03 -10.35 17.94
C PRO A 140 3.64 -10.91 19.31
N ALA A 141 2.40 -11.36 19.49
CA ALA A 141 1.92 -11.94 20.73
C ALA A 141 2.33 -13.42 20.91
N LEU A 142 2.71 -14.10 19.81
CA LEU A 142 3.12 -15.50 19.83
C LEU A 142 4.55 -15.67 20.37
N PRO A 143 4.83 -16.72 21.17
CA PRO A 143 6.20 -17.14 21.50
C PRO A 143 6.83 -17.89 20.33
N TRP A 144 8.13 -18.15 20.44
CA TRP A 144 8.87 -18.93 19.43
C TRP A 144 8.51 -20.42 19.45
N SER A 145 8.17 -20.96 20.63
CA SER A 145 7.73 -22.34 20.85
C SER A 145 6.19 -22.45 20.84
N ARG A 146 5.67 -23.62 21.16
CA ARG A 146 4.23 -23.89 21.27
C ARG A 146 3.55 -22.93 22.25
N THR A 147 2.35 -22.51 21.90
CA THR A 147 1.52 -21.60 22.72
C THR A 147 0.30 -22.37 23.22
N SER A 148 -0.06 -22.20 24.51
CA SER A 148 -1.35 -22.60 25.00
C SER A 148 -2.45 -21.60 24.64
N ALA A 149 -3.68 -22.06 24.49
CA ALA A 149 -4.82 -21.18 24.19
C ALA A 149 -5.02 -20.13 25.31
N ASP A 150 -4.80 -20.49 26.56
CA ASP A 150 -4.93 -19.59 27.71
C ASP A 150 -3.91 -18.45 27.65
N MET A 151 -2.65 -18.74 27.32
CA MET A 151 -1.61 -17.72 27.17
C MET A 151 -1.95 -16.76 26.01
N LEU A 152 -2.45 -17.30 24.91
CA LEU A 152 -2.82 -16.49 23.75
C LEU A 152 -4.01 -15.58 24.07
N SER A 153 -5.03 -16.10 24.74
CA SER A 153 -6.21 -15.33 25.15
C SER A 153 -5.84 -14.14 26.04
N VAL A 154 -4.97 -14.34 27.02
CA VAL A 154 -4.48 -13.27 27.92
C VAL A 154 -3.70 -12.21 27.15
N ARG A 155 -2.87 -12.62 26.18
CA ARG A 155 -2.05 -11.69 25.40
C ARG A 155 -2.85 -10.88 24.39
N LEU A 156 -3.93 -11.45 23.84
CA LEU A 156 -4.76 -10.82 22.82
C LEU A 156 -5.97 -10.07 23.39
N ARG A 157 -6.30 -10.23 24.69
CA ARG A 157 -7.47 -9.60 25.30
C ARG A 157 -7.48 -8.07 25.11
N TRP A 158 -6.41 -7.38 25.45
CA TRP A 158 -6.32 -5.93 25.31
C TRP A 158 -6.31 -5.46 23.85
N PRO A 159 -5.54 -6.07 22.91
CA PRO A 159 -5.72 -5.84 21.50
C PRO A 159 -7.15 -6.01 21.01
N ALA A 160 -7.85 -7.09 21.44
CA ALA A 160 -9.23 -7.35 21.05
C ALA A 160 -10.20 -6.25 21.55
N VAL A 161 -10.03 -5.80 22.80
CA VAL A 161 -10.81 -4.67 23.34
C VAL A 161 -10.54 -3.40 22.54
N ALA A 162 -9.28 -3.11 22.18
CA ALA A 162 -8.92 -1.96 21.36
C ALA A 162 -9.56 -2.05 19.96
N GLY A 163 -9.54 -3.24 19.35
CA GLY A 163 -10.18 -3.48 18.06
C GLY A 163 -11.70 -3.31 18.11
N ALA A 164 -12.36 -3.88 19.11
CA ALA A 164 -13.81 -3.74 19.32
C ALA A 164 -14.19 -2.27 19.58
N GLY A 165 -13.41 -1.58 20.41
CA GLY A 165 -13.60 -0.14 20.69
C GLY A 165 -13.42 0.74 19.45
N ALA A 166 -12.40 0.46 18.64
CA ALA A 166 -12.17 1.16 17.37
C ALA A 166 -13.32 0.91 16.38
N MET A 167 -13.79 -0.34 16.28
CA MET A 167 -14.93 -0.69 15.43
C MET A 167 -16.19 0.05 15.87
N LEU A 168 -16.49 0.05 17.16
CA LEU A 168 -17.65 0.76 17.72
C LEU A 168 -17.54 2.27 17.47
N ALA A 169 -16.37 2.85 17.73
CA ALA A 169 -16.12 4.28 17.47
C ALA A 169 -16.29 4.60 15.98
N GLY A 170 -15.77 3.77 15.08
CA GLY A 170 -15.95 3.92 13.64
C GLY A 170 -17.42 3.94 13.24
N VAL A 171 -18.24 3.02 13.76
CA VAL A 171 -19.69 2.98 13.51
C VAL A 171 -20.38 4.23 14.03
N LEU A 172 -20.06 4.68 15.24
CA LEU A 172 -20.64 5.89 15.85
C LEU A 172 -20.24 7.17 15.09
N LEU A 173 -19.05 7.19 14.49
CA LEU A 173 -18.56 8.30 13.65
C LEU A 173 -19.08 8.23 12.20
N GLY A 174 -19.96 7.26 11.88
CA GLY A 174 -20.62 7.18 10.59
C GLY A 174 -19.98 6.25 9.58
N SER A 175 -19.05 5.37 9.99
CA SER A 175 -18.56 4.29 9.12
C SER A 175 -19.72 3.40 8.71
N ARG A 176 -19.92 3.29 7.41
CA ARG A 176 -20.97 2.46 6.81
C ARG A 176 -20.34 1.42 5.88
N GLY A 177 -20.94 0.23 5.84
CA GLY A 177 -20.38 -0.89 5.08
C GLY A 177 -19.46 -1.77 5.91
N TRP A 178 -19.47 -3.06 5.59
CA TRP A 178 -18.72 -4.06 6.37
C TRP A 178 -17.20 -3.94 6.24
N ALA A 179 -16.71 -3.59 5.03
CA ALA A 179 -15.27 -3.57 4.75
C ALA A 179 -14.51 -2.44 5.49
N PRO A 180 -14.92 -1.15 5.43
CA PRO A 180 -14.24 -0.11 6.20
C PRO A 180 -14.42 -0.30 7.70
N THR A 181 -15.57 -0.81 8.17
CA THR A 181 -15.79 -1.09 9.60
C THR A 181 -14.87 -2.20 10.10
N LEU A 182 -14.70 -3.28 9.32
CA LEU A 182 -13.76 -4.35 9.63
C LEU A 182 -12.30 -3.86 9.59
N ALA A 183 -11.94 -3.03 8.59
CA ALA A 183 -10.61 -2.44 8.49
C ALA A 183 -10.26 -1.62 9.74
N VAL A 184 -11.18 -0.75 10.21
CA VAL A 184 -11.00 0.05 11.42
C VAL A 184 -10.84 -0.85 12.66
N GLY A 185 -11.67 -1.89 12.78
CA GLY A 185 -11.57 -2.85 13.89
C GLY A 185 -10.26 -3.61 13.91
N LEU A 186 -9.82 -4.13 12.76
CA LEU A 186 -8.55 -4.85 12.64
C LEU A 186 -7.34 -3.94 12.83
N ALA A 187 -7.42 -2.70 12.36
CA ALA A 187 -6.38 -1.70 12.60
C ALA A 187 -6.29 -1.36 14.11
N GLY A 188 -7.42 -1.16 14.78
CA GLY A 188 -7.48 -0.99 16.23
C GLY A 188 -6.90 -2.18 16.99
N PHE A 189 -7.17 -3.40 16.53
CA PHE A 189 -6.59 -4.63 17.06
C PHE A 189 -5.06 -4.65 16.88
N ALA A 190 -4.56 -4.30 15.69
CA ALA A 190 -3.13 -4.24 15.40
C ALA A 190 -2.41 -3.16 16.23
N VAL A 191 -3.00 -1.95 16.31
CA VAL A 191 -2.48 -0.85 17.14
C VAL A 191 -2.46 -1.25 18.62
N GLY A 192 -3.54 -1.85 19.12
CA GLY A 192 -3.60 -2.35 20.50
C GLY A 192 -2.52 -3.38 20.80
N GLY A 193 -2.23 -4.28 19.85
CA GLY A 193 -1.12 -5.24 19.93
C GLY A 193 0.24 -4.55 19.96
N ALA A 194 0.47 -3.60 19.06
CA ALA A 194 1.71 -2.84 18.97
C ALA A 194 1.96 -1.99 20.23
N VAL A 195 0.95 -1.24 20.68
CA VAL A 195 1.02 -0.43 21.93
C VAL A 195 1.33 -1.31 23.13
N ARG A 196 0.66 -2.45 23.27
CA ARG A 196 0.97 -3.39 24.33
C ARG A 196 2.43 -3.82 24.35
N GLN A 197 3.02 -4.13 23.19
CA GLN A 197 4.44 -4.52 23.08
C GLN A 197 5.36 -3.35 23.44
N LEU A 198 5.03 -2.13 23.02
CA LEU A 198 5.78 -0.93 23.37
C LEU A 198 5.74 -0.66 24.89
N LEU A 199 4.57 -0.77 25.51
CA LEU A 199 4.42 -0.61 26.96
C LEU A 199 5.24 -1.64 27.76
N LEU A 200 5.25 -2.90 27.32
CA LEU A 200 6.09 -3.95 27.92
C LEU A 200 7.58 -3.63 27.76
N ALA A 201 8.01 -3.10 26.61
CA ALA A 201 9.39 -2.72 26.36
C ALA A 201 9.82 -1.52 27.22
N VAL A 202 8.91 -0.54 27.40
CA VAL A 202 9.16 0.62 28.29
C VAL A 202 9.19 0.18 29.75
N GLY A 203 8.28 -0.69 30.19
CA GLY A 203 8.29 -1.22 31.55
C GLY A 203 9.57 -1.98 31.91
N ALA A 204 10.16 -2.69 30.94
CA ALA A 204 11.40 -3.45 31.15
C ALA A 204 12.68 -2.62 31.07
N ARG A 205 12.72 -1.52 30.28
CA ARG A 205 13.97 -0.80 29.93
C ARG A 205 13.85 0.73 30.01
N GLY A 206 12.74 1.25 30.56
CA GLY A 206 12.43 2.67 30.53
C GLY A 206 12.27 3.17 29.08
N LEU A 207 12.43 4.47 28.83
CA LEU A 207 12.30 5.08 27.50
C LEU A 207 13.27 4.49 26.45
N ARG A 208 14.39 3.92 26.87
CA ARG A 208 15.30 3.19 25.97
C ARG A 208 14.64 1.94 25.38
N GLY A 209 13.57 1.44 25.98
CA GLY A 209 12.76 0.35 25.44
C GLY A 209 12.04 0.70 24.14
N LEU A 210 11.85 1.97 23.79
CA LEU A 210 11.30 2.42 22.52
C LEU A 210 12.25 2.30 21.33
N MET A 211 13.56 2.11 21.61
CA MET A 211 14.58 1.99 20.57
C MET A 211 14.84 0.54 20.19
N GLY A 212 15.38 0.33 18.99
CA GLY A 212 15.77 -0.98 18.46
C GLY A 212 14.70 -1.67 17.63
N ARG A 213 15.10 -2.76 16.97
CA ARG A 213 14.32 -3.44 15.94
C ARG A 213 12.91 -3.82 16.37
N SER A 214 12.73 -4.33 17.59
CA SER A 214 11.42 -4.78 18.06
C SER A 214 10.45 -3.62 18.22
N SER A 215 10.85 -2.58 18.92
CA SER A 215 9.98 -1.43 19.21
C SER A 215 9.78 -0.55 17.99
N GLY A 216 10.84 -0.29 17.20
CA GLY A 216 10.71 0.40 15.92
C GLY A 216 9.75 -0.32 14.98
N GLY A 217 9.81 -1.67 14.92
CA GLY A 217 8.86 -2.47 14.16
C GLY A 217 7.40 -2.30 14.62
N MET A 218 7.16 -2.15 15.94
CA MET A 218 5.80 -1.89 16.44
C MET A 218 5.30 -0.50 16.05
N VAL A 219 6.18 0.51 16.01
CA VAL A 219 5.82 1.85 15.51
C VAL A 219 5.50 1.80 14.01
N VAL A 220 6.26 1.03 13.22
CA VAL A 220 5.93 0.78 11.79
C VAL A 220 4.54 0.14 11.66
N HIS A 221 4.20 -0.86 12.50
CA HIS A 221 2.87 -1.48 12.48
C HIS A 221 1.75 -0.47 12.76
N ILE A 222 1.96 0.48 13.67
CA ILE A 222 0.99 1.57 13.89
C ILE A 222 0.82 2.40 12.63
N GLY A 223 1.92 2.78 11.96
CA GLY A 223 1.87 3.52 10.70
C GLY A 223 1.13 2.76 9.60
N VAL A 224 1.39 1.47 9.43
CA VAL A 224 0.66 0.60 8.47
C VAL A 224 -0.83 0.54 8.79
N ALA A 225 -1.21 0.43 10.07
CA ALA A 225 -2.61 0.43 10.48
C ALA A 225 -3.31 1.76 10.14
N VAL A 226 -2.64 2.89 10.35
CA VAL A 226 -3.14 4.22 9.95
C VAL A 226 -3.34 4.30 8.44
N VAL A 227 -2.36 3.86 7.64
CA VAL A 227 -2.46 3.80 6.17
C VAL A 227 -3.63 2.92 5.74
N ALA A 228 -3.80 1.74 6.36
CA ALA A 228 -4.88 0.81 6.01
C ALA A 228 -6.27 1.41 6.28
N VAL A 229 -6.46 2.11 7.42
CA VAL A 229 -7.71 2.82 7.74
C VAL A 229 -7.95 3.96 6.74
N ALA A 230 -6.93 4.79 6.51
CA ALA A 230 -7.02 5.89 5.58
C ALA A 230 -7.42 5.39 4.18
N PHE A 231 -6.78 4.34 3.70
CA PHE A 231 -7.07 3.74 2.39
C PHE A 231 -8.49 3.16 2.33
N ALA A 232 -8.88 2.37 3.32
CA ALA A 232 -10.21 1.76 3.35
C ALA A 232 -11.32 2.81 3.44
N CYS A 233 -11.16 3.85 4.25
CA CYS A 233 -12.15 4.91 4.41
C CYS A 233 -12.16 5.86 3.21
N SER A 234 -11.01 6.26 2.68
CA SER A 234 -10.94 7.15 1.52
C SER A 234 -11.58 6.53 0.28
N SER A 235 -11.39 5.23 0.07
CA SER A 235 -11.98 4.48 -1.03
C SER A 235 -13.50 4.28 -0.84
N ALA A 236 -13.93 3.91 0.38
CA ALA A 236 -15.33 3.59 0.66
C ALA A 236 -16.24 4.83 0.73
N PHE A 237 -15.72 5.99 1.10
CA PHE A 237 -16.51 7.20 1.33
C PHE A 237 -16.18 8.34 0.37
N VAL A 238 -15.50 8.03 -0.74
CA VAL A 238 -15.32 9.00 -1.83
C VAL A 238 -16.68 9.46 -2.34
N ARG A 239 -16.84 10.79 -2.47
CA ARG A 239 -18.00 11.42 -3.11
C ARG A 239 -17.51 12.13 -4.36
N GLN A 240 -18.21 11.93 -5.46
CA GLN A 240 -17.83 12.48 -6.76
C GLN A 240 -19.07 12.91 -7.54
N ALA A 241 -18.98 14.09 -8.16
CA ALA A 241 -20.02 14.59 -9.05
C ALA A 241 -19.40 15.39 -10.20
N GLU A 242 -20.13 15.50 -11.30
CA GLU A 242 -19.76 16.29 -12.46
C GLU A 242 -20.72 17.45 -12.60
N PHE A 243 -20.15 18.64 -12.75
CA PHE A 243 -20.90 19.90 -12.90
C PHE A 243 -20.62 20.49 -14.27
N ARG A 244 -21.68 20.99 -14.88
CA ARG A 244 -21.65 21.68 -16.16
C ARG A 244 -21.86 23.15 -15.92
N PHE A 245 -20.94 23.98 -16.40
CA PHE A 245 -20.99 25.41 -16.30
C PHE A 245 -20.95 26.02 -17.70
N THR A 246 -21.73 27.07 -17.91
CA THR A 246 -21.82 27.76 -19.19
C THR A 246 -21.32 29.20 -19.06
N ASP A 247 -21.82 29.91 -18.05
CA ASP A 247 -21.52 31.32 -17.88
C ASP A 247 -20.75 31.60 -16.56
N PRO A 248 -19.82 32.55 -16.55
CA PRO A 248 -19.20 33.00 -15.32
C PRO A 248 -20.25 33.48 -14.32
N GLY A 249 -20.16 32.99 -13.07
CA GLY A 249 -21.15 33.22 -12.03
C GLY A 249 -22.09 32.03 -11.80
N ASP A 250 -22.09 31.02 -12.65
CA ASP A 250 -22.84 29.79 -12.43
C ASP A 250 -22.46 29.16 -11.09
N ARG A 251 -23.46 28.68 -10.34
CA ARG A 251 -23.29 28.12 -8.99
C ARG A 251 -23.72 26.67 -8.92
N ALA A 252 -23.01 25.91 -8.11
CA ALA A 252 -23.37 24.54 -7.74
C ALA A 252 -23.02 24.29 -6.28
N SER A 253 -23.63 23.31 -5.66
CA SER A 253 -23.29 22.88 -4.30
C SER A 253 -23.02 21.37 -4.27
N PHE A 254 -21.96 20.95 -3.58
CA PHE A 254 -21.62 19.55 -3.44
C PHE A 254 -20.86 19.28 -2.14
N ALA A 255 -21.32 18.30 -1.39
CA ALA A 255 -20.63 17.78 -0.21
C ALA A 255 -20.29 18.89 0.82
N ASP A 256 -21.23 19.79 1.05
CA ASP A 256 -21.10 20.96 1.94
C ASP A 256 -20.20 22.10 1.41
N HIS A 257 -19.81 22.06 0.14
CA HIS A 257 -19.04 23.09 -0.55
C HIS A 257 -19.92 23.87 -1.54
N GLU A 258 -19.75 25.17 -1.60
CA GLU A 258 -20.34 26.03 -2.64
C GLU A 258 -19.31 26.25 -3.76
N LEU A 259 -19.70 25.95 -5.00
CA LEU A 259 -18.90 26.15 -6.20
C LEU A 259 -19.44 27.33 -6.99
N VAL A 260 -18.56 28.21 -7.43
CA VAL A 260 -18.89 29.30 -8.34
C VAL A 260 -17.91 29.27 -9.50
N PHE A 261 -18.42 29.14 -10.72
CA PHE A 261 -17.60 29.17 -11.92
C PHE A 261 -17.17 30.60 -12.24
N ASP A 262 -15.86 30.82 -12.43
CA ASP A 262 -15.28 32.16 -12.66
C ASP A 262 -14.77 32.34 -14.09
N GLY A 263 -14.86 31.27 -14.92
CA GLY A 263 -14.54 31.33 -16.35
C GLY A 263 -13.39 30.43 -16.77
N VAL A 264 -13.03 30.54 -18.06
CA VAL A 264 -11.97 29.75 -18.70
C VAL A 264 -10.95 30.71 -19.29
N ALA A 265 -9.67 30.39 -19.15
CA ALA A 265 -8.56 31.14 -19.74
C ALA A 265 -7.57 30.19 -20.42
N THR A 266 -7.20 30.52 -21.66
CA THR A 266 -6.16 29.80 -22.38
C THR A 266 -4.81 30.51 -22.19
N VAL A 267 -3.82 29.77 -21.72
CA VAL A 267 -2.46 30.26 -21.51
C VAL A 267 -1.51 29.51 -22.44
N GLN A 268 -0.84 30.24 -23.30
CA GLN A 268 0.20 29.70 -24.17
C GLN A 268 1.53 29.67 -23.42
N LEU A 269 2.10 28.50 -23.27
CA LEU A 269 3.43 28.28 -22.72
C LEU A 269 4.36 27.80 -23.84
N PRO A 270 5.69 27.92 -23.72
CA PRO A 270 6.61 27.49 -24.76
C PRO A 270 6.49 26.01 -25.15
N GLU A 271 6.10 25.16 -24.20
CA GLU A 271 6.08 23.72 -24.39
C GLU A 271 4.65 23.14 -24.51
N LYS A 272 3.61 23.91 -24.13
CA LYS A 272 2.22 23.45 -24.11
C LYS A 272 1.22 24.60 -24.11
N THR A 273 0.01 24.31 -24.54
CA THR A 273 -1.15 25.18 -24.32
C THR A 273 -1.93 24.67 -23.10
N GLU A 274 -2.19 25.52 -22.12
CA GLU A 274 -3.04 25.22 -20.96
C GLU A 274 -4.39 25.91 -21.08
N VAL A 275 -5.46 25.14 -21.00
CA VAL A 275 -6.80 25.68 -20.80
C VAL A 275 -7.11 25.56 -19.32
N ARG A 276 -7.08 26.67 -18.60
CA ARG A 276 -7.33 26.79 -17.16
C ARG A 276 -8.77 27.14 -16.91
N VAL A 277 -9.40 26.38 -16.03
CA VAL A 277 -10.77 26.62 -15.58
C VAL A 277 -10.72 27.18 -14.18
N ALA A 278 -11.25 28.40 -14.00
CA ALA A 278 -11.30 29.03 -12.68
C ALA A 278 -12.62 28.67 -11.97
N VAL A 279 -12.53 28.06 -10.81
CA VAL A 279 -13.67 27.74 -9.95
C VAL A 279 -13.37 28.21 -8.53
N LEU A 280 -14.26 28.98 -7.95
CA LEU A 280 -14.22 29.34 -6.54
C LEU A 280 -14.96 28.26 -5.75
N VAL A 281 -14.33 27.72 -4.73
CA VAL A 281 -14.96 26.81 -3.79
C VAL A 281 -14.82 27.40 -2.39
N ASP A 282 -15.92 27.68 -1.76
CA ASP A 282 -16.00 28.38 -0.44
C ASP A 282 -15.16 29.67 -0.44
N GLY A 283 -15.16 30.42 -1.54
CA GLY A 283 -14.41 31.66 -1.72
C GLY A 283 -12.92 31.47 -2.06
N HIS A 284 -12.41 30.26 -2.09
CA HIS A 284 -11.03 29.97 -2.52
C HIS A 284 -10.98 29.60 -4.01
N ARG A 285 -10.04 30.22 -4.74
CA ARG A 285 -9.89 30.02 -6.17
C ARG A 285 -9.05 28.77 -6.49
N TYR A 286 -9.61 27.89 -7.31
CA TYR A 286 -8.95 26.70 -7.87
C TYR A 286 -8.80 26.86 -9.37
N LEU A 287 -7.69 26.36 -9.92
CA LEU A 287 -7.34 26.46 -11.34
C LEU A 287 -6.99 25.07 -11.92
N PRO A 288 -7.94 24.12 -11.94
CA PRO A 288 -7.71 22.89 -12.68
C PRO A 288 -7.55 23.22 -14.16
N ALA A 289 -6.73 22.43 -14.88
CA ALA A 289 -6.39 22.72 -16.27
C ALA A 289 -6.35 21.47 -17.13
N ILE A 290 -6.48 21.68 -18.43
CA ILE A 290 -6.12 20.71 -19.46
C ILE A 290 -4.91 21.25 -20.20
N SER A 291 -3.83 20.48 -20.25
CA SER A 291 -2.61 20.79 -20.99
C SER A 291 -2.59 20.02 -22.32
N VAL A 292 -2.41 20.72 -23.41
CA VAL A 292 -2.25 20.16 -24.76
C VAL A 292 -0.80 20.34 -25.18
N PHE A 293 -0.13 19.23 -25.49
CA PHE A 293 1.26 19.24 -25.93
C PHE A 293 1.34 19.15 -27.45
N PRO A 294 2.06 20.09 -28.13
CA PRO A 294 2.16 20.12 -29.58
C PRO A 294 2.87 18.89 -30.17
N PHE A 295 3.79 18.29 -29.40
CA PHE A 295 4.47 17.07 -29.82
C PHE A 295 3.73 15.85 -29.22
N GLY A 296 3.12 15.04 -30.11
CA GLY A 296 2.42 13.81 -29.73
C GLY A 296 0.91 13.92 -29.53
N GLY A 297 0.33 15.13 -29.63
CA GLY A 297 -1.14 15.33 -29.52
C GLY A 297 -1.77 14.90 -28.18
N GLN A 298 -0.97 14.69 -27.16
CA GLN A 298 -1.46 14.23 -25.86
C GLN A 298 -2.12 15.37 -25.09
N THR A 299 -3.30 15.09 -24.60
CA THR A 299 -4.04 15.96 -23.69
C THR A 299 -3.94 15.44 -22.27
N ILE A 300 -3.38 16.23 -21.37
CA ILE A 300 -3.16 15.84 -19.96
C ILE A 300 -3.96 16.78 -19.06
N GLY A 301 -4.85 16.18 -18.26
CA GLY A 301 -5.56 16.91 -17.21
C GLY A 301 -4.65 17.19 -16.01
N THR A 302 -4.64 18.44 -15.54
CA THR A 302 -3.95 18.86 -14.33
C THR A 302 -5.01 19.25 -13.28
N PRO A 303 -5.37 18.38 -12.34
CA PRO A 303 -6.35 18.69 -11.32
C PRO A 303 -5.79 19.70 -10.31
N ALA A 304 -6.69 20.50 -9.72
CA ALA A 304 -6.39 21.33 -8.57
C ALA A 304 -6.87 20.62 -7.31
N THR A 305 -5.98 20.45 -6.32
CA THR A 305 -6.29 19.72 -5.08
C THR A 305 -5.98 20.56 -3.87
N ARG A 306 -6.87 20.51 -2.87
CA ARG A 306 -6.65 21.04 -1.52
C ARG A 306 -6.78 19.91 -0.53
N SER A 307 -5.72 19.65 0.22
CA SER A 307 -5.68 18.62 1.23
C SER A 307 -5.86 19.19 2.63
N THR A 308 -6.72 18.56 3.41
CA THR A 308 -6.92 18.84 4.84
C THR A 308 -6.77 17.54 5.64
N LEU A 309 -6.72 17.64 6.98
CA LEU A 309 -6.71 16.44 7.84
C LEU A 309 -8.03 15.65 7.77
N ARG A 310 -9.11 16.27 7.30
CA ARG A 310 -10.43 15.66 7.21
C ARG A 310 -10.65 15.01 5.85
N ASP A 311 -10.37 15.75 4.78
CA ASP A 311 -10.63 15.35 3.40
C ASP A 311 -9.72 16.07 2.41
N ASP A 312 -9.66 15.52 1.22
CA ASP A 312 -9.11 16.15 0.02
C ASP A 312 -10.25 16.56 -0.89
N LEU A 313 -10.23 17.82 -1.32
CA LEU A 313 -11.09 18.34 -2.36
C LEU A 313 -10.27 18.45 -3.65
N GLN A 314 -10.69 17.75 -4.69
CA GLN A 314 -10.03 17.76 -5.99
C GLN A 314 -11.02 18.21 -7.08
N LEU A 315 -10.58 19.14 -7.91
CA LEU A 315 -11.27 19.57 -9.12
C LEU A 315 -10.49 19.13 -10.34
N ALA A 316 -11.15 18.46 -11.28
CA ALA A 316 -10.57 18.05 -12.56
C ALA A 316 -11.46 18.51 -13.71
N VAL A 317 -10.86 19.07 -14.74
CA VAL A 317 -11.57 19.46 -15.96
C VAL A 317 -11.71 18.23 -16.84
N LEU A 318 -12.94 17.93 -17.26
CA LEU A 318 -13.26 16.82 -18.17
C LEU A 318 -13.50 17.29 -19.60
N ALA A 319 -14.12 18.46 -19.74
CA ALA A 319 -14.34 19.13 -21.03
C ALA A 319 -14.23 20.63 -20.88
N VAL A 320 -13.75 21.27 -21.90
CA VAL A 320 -13.69 22.73 -22.06
C VAL A 320 -14.56 23.14 -23.24
N PRO A 321 -15.00 24.41 -23.33
CA PRO A 321 -15.75 24.89 -24.46
C PRO A 321 -15.01 24.66 -25.79
N ASP A 322 -15.73 24.21 -26.80
CA ASP A 322 -15.29 24.01 -28.17
C ASP A 322 -16.30 24.61 -29.17
N GLU A 323 -16.11 24.34 -30.47
CA GLU A 323 -17.00 24.83 -31.52
C GLU A 323 -18.42 24.28 -31.45
N GLU A 324 -18.61 23.10 -30.81
CA GLU A 324 -19.89 22.39 -30.70
C GLU A 324 -20.61 22.66 -29.37
N SER A 325 -19.87 23.02 -28.32
CA SER A 325 -20.42 23.20 -26.98
C SER A 325 -19.74 24.35 -26.24
N SER A 326 -20.54 25.28 -25.70
CA SER A 326 -20.06 26.34 -24.82
C SER A 326 -19.88 25.87 -23.36
N THR A 327 -20.01 24.56 -23.09
CA THR A 327 -20.11 24.02 -21.73
C THR A 327 -18.75 23.54 -21.23
N THR A 328 -18.37 23.99 -20.02
CA THR A 328 -17.24 23.48 -19.24
C THR A 328 -17.74 22.38 -18.31
N VAL A 329 -17.10 21.21 -18.31
CA VAL A 329 -17.42 20.12 -17.37
C VAL A 329 -16.30 19.96 -16.37
N VAL A 330 -16.64 20.12 -15.10
CA VAL A 330 -15.71 19.96 -13.98
C VAL A 330 -16.18 18.84 -13.08
N ARG A 331 -15.29 17.87 -12.84
CA ARG A 331 -15.50 16.83 -11.85
C ARG A 331 -14.97 17.30 -10.51
N VAL A 332 -15.81 17.21 -9.51
CA VAL A 332 -15.46 17.51 -8.11
C VAL A 332 -15.44 16.20 -7.35
N THR A 333 -14.33 15.94 -6.68
CA THR A 333 -14.15 14.74 -5.86
C THR A 333 -13.81 15.18 -4.43
N VAL A 334 -14.56 14.69 -3.46
CA VAL A 334 -14.26 14.84 -2.03
C VAL A 334 -13.91 13.46 -1.49
N GLN A 335 -12.68 13.32 -1.00
CA GLN A 335 -12.12 12.06 -0.57
C GLN A 335 -11.61 12.18 0.87
N PRO A 336 -12.23 11.48 1.85
CA PRO A 336 -11.85 11.62 3.25
C PRO A 336 -10.51 10.95 3.56
N LEU A 337 -9.81 11.46 4.57
CA LEU A 337 -8.65 10.86 5.22
C LEU A 337 -7.42 10.61 4.33
N VAL A 338 -7.33 11.17 3.12
CA VAL A 338 -6.17 10.97 2.22
C VAL A 338 -4.87 11.47 2.87
N MET A 339 -4.92 12.60 3.59
CA MET A 339 -3.76 13.15 4.32
C MET A 339 -3.18 12.15 5.32
N TRP A 340 -3.99 11.25 5.89
CA TRP A 340 -3.53 10.24 6.85
C TRP A 340 -2.65 9.16 6.23
N LEU A 341 -2.63 9.01 4.92
CA LEU A 341 -1.64 8.18 4.21
C LEU A 341 -0.22 8.73 4.44
N TRP A 342 -0.07 10.06 4.36
CA TRP A 342 1.21 10.73 4.62
C TRP A 342 1.60 10.67 6.09
N VAL A 343 0.63 10.85 7.00
CA VAL A 343 0.85 10.72 8.45
C VAL A 343 1.30 9.30 8.79
N GLY A 344 0.61 8.28 8.25
CA GLY A 344 1.00 6.88 8.44
C GLY A 344 2.39 6.59 7.87
N GLY A 345 2.71 7.11 6.68
CA GLY A 345 4.05 7.03 6.09
C GLY A 345 5.14 7.67 6.96
N ALA A 346 4.87 8.85 7.52
CA ALA A 346 5.78 9.52 8.45
C ALA A 346 6.01 8.69 9.73
N VAL A 347 4.94 8.11 10.30
CA VAL A 347 5.04 7.20 11.46
C VAL A 347 5.88 5.98 11.12
N MET A 348 5.71 5.40 9.92
CA MET A 348 6.54 4.27 9.45
C MET A 348 8.01 4.67 9.33
N ALA A 349 8.31 5.85 8.79
CA ALA A 349 9.68 6.37 8.67
C ALA A 349 10.34 6.54 10.05
N VAL A 350 9.61 7.13 11.01
CA VAL A 350 10.08 7.24 12.41
C VAL A 350 10.32 5.87 13.03
N GLY A 351 9.40 4.93 12.86
CA GLY A 351 9.54 3.56 13.35
C GLY A 351 10.77 2.86 12.76
N THR A 352 11.03 3.05 11.47
CA THR A 352 12.21 2.52 10.78
C THR A 352 13.51 3.13 11.33
N ALA A 353 13.54 4.45 11.55
CA ALA A 353 14.66 5.12 12.17
C ALA A 353 14.94 4.59 13.59
N LEU A 354 13.90 4.42 14.41
CA LEU A 354 14.01 3.81 15.75
C LEU A 354 14.54 2.37 15.69
N ALA A 355 14.11 1.58 14.68
CA ALA A 355 14.57 0.21 14.49
C ALA A 355 16.06 0.13 14.10
N ALA A 356 16.59 1.17 13.43
CA ALA A 356 17.98 1.25 13.03
C ALA A 356 18.95 1.57 14.20
N ILE A 357 18.44 2.08 15.33
CA ILE A 357 19.26 2.40 16.49
C ILE A 357 19.78 1.09 17.12
N PRO A 358 21.12 0.90 17.22
CA PRO A 358 21.69 -0.27 17.86
C PRO A 358 21.38 -0.26 19.36
N THR A 359 20.58 -1.18 19.82
CA THR A 359 20.46 -1.45 21.27
C THR A 359 21.52 -2.48 21.62
N GLY A 360 22.55 -2.07 22.39
CA GLY A 360 23.62 -2.95 22.82
C GLY A 360 23.05 -4.24 23.41
N ARG A 361 23.34 -5.38 22.79
CA ARG A 361 23.25 -6.66 23.48
C ARG A 361 24.24 -6.55 24.65
N ARG A 362 23.76 -6.61 25.91
CA ARG A 362 24.58 -7.21 26.92
C ARG A 362 24.98 -8.60 26.37
N ARG A 363 26.22 -8.75 25.94
CA ARG A 363 26.87 -10.04 26.04
C ARG A 363 26.82 -10.34 27.54
N ASP A 364 25.97 -11.24 27.94
CA ASP A 364 26.24 -12.03 29.11
C ASP A 364 27.55 -12.74 28.72
N GLU A 365 28.66 -12.25 29.22
CA GLU A 365 29.89 -13.01 29.31
C GLU A 365 29.46 -14.26 30.09
N VAL A 366 29.27 -15.34 29.34
CA VAL A 366 29.34 -16.66 29.90
C VAL A 366 30.81 -16.73 30.35
N ASP A 367 31.05 -16.53 31.64
CA ASP A 367 32.29 -16.90 32.30
C ASP A 367 32.48 -18.39 32.00
N VAL A 368 33.21 -18.67 30.94
CA VAL A 368 33.72 -20.00 30.68
C VAL A 368 34.86 -20.12 31.67
N PRO A 369 34.76 -20.98 32.72
CA PRO A 369 35.85 -21.18 33.64
C PRO A 369 37.09 -21.51 32.83
N SER A 370 38.20 -20.84 33.10
CA SER A 370 39.48 -21.11 32.45
C SER A 370 39.83 -22.58 32.68
N VAL A 371 40.38 -23.23 31.64
CA VAL A 371 40.74 -24.66 31.68
C VAL A 371 41.66 -24.98 32.89
N ASP A 372 42.27 -23.99 33.51
CA ASP A 372 43.13 -24.09 34.69
C ASP A 372 42.35 -24.27 36.02
N GLU A 373 41.05 -23.92 36.06
CA GLU A 373 40.20 -24.09 37.27
C GLU A 373 39.55 -25.47 37.38
N VAL A 374 39.60 -26.29 36.32
CA VAL A 374 39.04 -27.67 36.31
C VAL A 374 40.14 -28.70 36.64
N ALA A 375 41.41 -28.28 36.75
CA ALA A 375 42.53 -29.20 36.98
C ALA A 375 43.14 -29.11 38.41
N SER A 376 42.45 -28.43 39.34
CA SER A 376 42.89 -28.38 40.76
C SER A 376 41.96 -29.20 41.69
#